data_68e51e23c22420792a19ad55444780ca
#
_entry.id   68e51e23c22420792a19ad55444780ca
#
_cell.length_a   1.000
_cell.length_b   1.000
_cell.length_c   1.000
_cell.angle_alpha   90.00
_cell.angle_beta   90.00
_cell.angle_gamma   90.00
#
_symmetry.space_group_name_H-M   'P 1'
#
loop_
_entity.id
_entity.type
_entity.pdbx_description
1 polymer ?
#
loop_
_entity_poly.entity_id
_entity_poly.type
_entity_poly.pdbx_seq_one_letter_code
_entity_poly.pdbx_strand_id
1 'polypeptide(L)'
;MNNAQLLLDDPGWIITLKAVIVFAVCVVLTIMSVWGERRIVARMQMRLGPNRVGKFGLIQALADGVKLALKEDLIPAAADKVVFVIAPVISTTAAFMAFAVMPMTGPVNFFGEETVMQLTDLPVGVLYVLATASVGVYGIVLAGWSSGSTYPLLGGLRSSAQVVSYEIAMGLSLVSVFIYSGSMSTSSIVAAQQSTWWYGLVLFPSFVIYAISMVGETNRAPFDLAEAEGELVGGFHTEYSSLKFALFFLAEYVNIIAVSALATTLFLGGYHAIPGLGFTEQWLGGWFTLVWFFSKVLFFFFVFVWLRGTLPRLRYDQFMQFGWKVLIPVSLLWILVVATLRLISTSSQSRVTTFIFAGAVVLIVMGISTAADASKRKRAAHVYPEAAAPSFAVPSLPSEITTINVSDKGGDRG
;
A
#
# COMPACT_ATOMS: atom_id res chain seq x y z
N MET A 1 -7.46 -30.15 -12.80
CA MET A 1 -8.23 -29.22 -13.65
C MET A 1 -7.67 -27.83 -13.48
N ASN A 2 -7.67 -27.01 -14.53
CA ASN A 2 -7.19 -25.63 -14.42
C ASN A 2 -8.29 -24.80 -13.75
N ASN A 3 -7.98 -23.87 -12.85
CA ASN A 3 -8.98 -23.05 -12.14
C ASN A 3 -9.96 -22.37 -13.13
N ALA A 4 -9.46 -21.96 -14.31
CA ALA A 4 -10.29 -21.36 -15.35
C ALA A 4 -11.40 -22.31 -15.86
N GLN A 5 -11.15 -23.61 -15.93
CA GLN A 5 -12.17 -24.60 -16.35
C GLN A 5 -13.24 -24.78 -15.26
N LEU A 6 -12.84 -24.89 -13.99
CA LEU A 6 -13.78 -24.98 -12.87
C LEU A 6 -14.72 -23.77 -12.80
N LEU A 7 -14.22 -22.58 -13.11
CA LEU A 7 -15.02 -21.35 -13.12
C LEU A 7 -15.99 -21.27 -14.31
N LEU A 8 -15.66 -21.88 -15.46
CA LEU A 8 -16.56 -21.92 -16.63
C LEU A 8 -17.74 -22.89 -16.43
N ASP A 9 -17.54 -23.91 -15.61
CA ASP A 9 -18.58 -24.93 -15.32
C ASP A 9 -19.51 -24.47 -14.17
N ASP A 10 -19.21 -23.33 -13.50
CA ASP A 10 -20.04 -22.82 -12.42
C ASP A 10 -21.44 -22.38 -12.88
N PRO A 11 -22.50 -22.86 -12.26
CA PRO A 11 -23.85 -22.36 -12.55
C PRO A 11 -24.02 -20.91 -12.10
N GLY A 12 -24.83 -20.11 -12.82
CA GLY A 12 -24.97 -18.67 -12.60
C GLY A 12 -25.34 -18.25 -11.17
N TRP A 13 -26.08 -19.10 -10.44
CA TRP A 13 -26.44 -18.84 -9.04
C TRP A 13 -25.21 -18.93 -8.11
N ILE A 14 -24.26 -19.84 -8.38
CA ILE A 14 -22.99 -19.94 -7.63
C ILE A 14 -22.13 -18.70 -7.87
N ILE A 15 -22.03 -18.23 -9.12
CA ILE A 15 -21.28 -17.02 -9.46
C ILE A 15 -21.85 -15.81 -8.69
N THR A 16 -23.19 -15.65 -8.69
CA THR A 16 -23.85 -14.57 -7.96
C THR A 16 -23.60 -14.67 -6.45
N LEU A 17 -23.72 -15.88 -5.90
CA LEU A 17 -23.49 -16.12 -4.48
C LEU A 17 -22.03 -15.82 -4.08
N LYS A 18 -21.05 -16.25 -4.89
CA LYS A 18 -19.63 -15.91 -4.71
C LYS A 18 -19.41 -14.40 -4.71
N ALA A 19 -20.01 -13.67 -5.66
CA ALA A 19 -19.87 -12.21 -5.73
C ALA A 19 -20.40 -11.54 -4.46
N VAL A 20 -21.55 -11.97 -3.96
CA VAL A 20 -22.12 -11.45 -2.69
C VAL A 20 -21.23 -11.81 -1.50
N ILE A 21 -20.72 -13.04 -1.44
CA ILE A 21 -19.80 -13.47 -0.36
C ILE A 21 -18.51 -12.66 -0.38
N VAL A 22 -17.87 -12.51 -1.54
CA VAL A 22 -16.63 -11.72 -1.68
C VAL A 22 -16.85 -10.28 -1.24
N PHE A 23 -17.95 -9.65 -1.69
CA PHE A 23 -18.32 -8.31 -1.24
C PHE A 23 -18.49 -8.24 0.28
N ALA A 24 -19.29 -9.16 0.85
CA ALA A 24 -19.52 -9.20 2.30
C ALA A 24 -18.23 -9.43 3.09
N VAL A 25 -17.34 -10.30 2.62
CA VAL A 25 -16.03 -10.55 3.24
C VAL A 25 -15.18 -9.30 3.21
N CYS A 26 -15.12 -8.54 2.11
CA CYS A 26 -14.37 -7.28 2.04
C CYS A 26 -14.90 -6.25 3.04
N VAL A 27 -16.23 -6.12 3.17
CA VAL A 27 -16.85 -5.21 4.15
C VAL A 27 -16.52 -5.64 5.59
N VAL A 28 -16.65 -6.94 5.91
CA VAL A 28 -16.32 -7.47 7.23
C VAL A 28 -14.84 -7.28 7.55
N LEU A 29 -13.94 -7.55 6.60
CA LEU A 29 -12.51 -7.32 6.77
C LEU A 29 -12.20 -5.85 7.01
N THR A 30 -12.89 -4.93 6.34
CA THR A 30 -12.75 -3.48 6.59
C THR A 30 -13.15 -3.13 8.03
N ILE A 31 -14.29 -3.62 8.50
CA ILE A 31 -14.75 -3.40 9.89
C ILE A 31 -13.71 -3.95 10.89
N MET A 32 -13.22 -5.17 10.64
CA MET A 32 -12.19 -5.79 11.48
C MET A 32 -10.87 -5.04 11.44
N SER A 33 -10.48 -4.52 10.28
CA SER A 33 -9.26 -3.75 10.08
C SER A 33 -9.31 -2.43 10.84
N VAL A 34 -10.41 -1.68 10.75
CA VAL A 34 -10.61 -0.42 11.50
C VAL A 34 -10.56 -0.66 13.02
N TRP A 35 -11.23 -1.72 13.49
CA TRP A 35 -11.19 -2.10 14.89
C TRP A 35 -9.78 -2.54 15.32
N GLY A 36 -9.12 -3.40 14.53
CA GLY A 36 -7.79 -3.93 14.80
C GLY A 36 -6.74 -2.83 14.87
N GLU A 37 -6.74 -1.91 13.90
CA GLU A 37 -5.82 -0.78 13.86
C GLU A 37 -5.94 0.10 15.10
N ARG A 38 -7.17 0.54 15.45
CA ARG A 38 -7.41 1.36 16.64
C ARG A 38 -6.95 0.68 17.92
N ARG A 39 -7.08 -0.65 18.01
CA ARG A 39 -6.72 -1.41 19.20
C ARG A 39 -5.21 -1.67 19.30
N ILE A 40 -4.56 -2.02 18.18
CA ILE A 40 -3.12 -2.27 18.13
C ILE A 40 -2.36 -0.97 18.40
N VAL A 41 -2.69 0.13 17.68
CA VAL A 41 -2.06 1.44 17.89
C VAL A 41 -2.27 1.96 19.31
N ALA A 42 -3.47 1.78 19.90
CA ALA A 42 -3.73 2.18 21.28
C ALA A 42 -2.78 1.45 22.26
N ARG A 43 -2.57 0.14 22.06
CA ARG A 43 -1.62 -0.62 22.91
C ARG A 43 -0.18 -0.18 22.73
N MET A 44 0.23 0.14 21.49
CA MET A 44 1.56 0.69 21.21
C MET A 44 1.76 2.06 21.91
N GLN A 45 0.69 2.82 22.05
CA GLN A 45 0.67 4.11 22.77
C GLN A 45 0.37 3.98 24.27
N MET A 46 0.40 2.78 24.84
CA MET A 46 0.14 2.49 26.26
C MET A 46 -1.25 2.98 26.73
N ARG A 47 -2.26 2.97 25.85
CA ARG A 47 -3.65 3.35 26.16
C ARG A 47 -4.64 2.25 25.78
N LEU A 48 -5.85 2.33 26.34
CA LEU A 48 -6.93 1.41 26.00
C LEU A 48 -7.58 1.83 24.67
N GLY A 49 -7.70 0.87 23.75
CA GLY A 49 -8.49 1.03 22.54
C GLY A 49 -10.00 0.91 22.78
N PRO A 50 -10.82 0.86 21.70
CA PRO A 50 -12.27 0.69 21.83
C PRO A 50 -12.62 -0.57 22.64
N ASN A 51 -13.44 -0.42 23.68
CA ASN A 51 -13.84 -1.52 24.57
C ASN A 51 -15.29 -1.47 25.06
N ARG A 52 -16.05 -0.39 24.76
CA ARG A 52 -17.38 -0.16 25.33
C ARG A 52 -18.54 -0.66 24.45
N VAL A 53 -18.44 -0.48 23.12
CA VAL A 53 -19.53 -0.84 22.21
C VAL A 53 -19.36 -2.28 21.76
N GLY A 54 -20.18 -3.18 22.31
CA GLY A 54 -20.06 -4.62 22.10
C GLY A 54 -18.89 -5.26 22.86
N LYS A 55 -18.78 -6.59 22.76
CA LYS A 55 -17.68 -7.33 23.41
C LYS A 55 -16.34 -6.92 22.80
N PHE A 56 -15.43 -6.41 23.62
CA PHE A 56 -14.13 -5.88 23.21
C PHE A 56 -14.17 -4.70 22.21
N GLY A 57 -15.30 -3.99 22.08
CA GLY A 57 -15.43 -2.86 21.16
C GLY A 57 -15.57 -3.26 19.68
N LEU A 58 -15.88 -4.53 19.36
CA LEU A 58 -15.99 -5.03 17.97
C LEU A 58 -17.05 -4.28 17.15
N ILE A 59 -18.15 -3.90 17.78
CA ILE A 59 -19.28 -3.23 17.10
C ILE A 59 -19.03 -1.73 16.92
N GLN A 60 -17.93 -1.18 17.46
CA GLN A 60 -17.64 0.25 17.37
C GLN A 60 -17.52 0.73 15.91
N ALA A 61 -16.82 -0.01 15.06
CA ALA A 61 -16.66 0.38 13.65
C ALA A 61 -18.00 0.38 12.90
N LEU A 62 -18.89 -0.57 13.22
CA LEU A 62 -20.25 -0.59 12.66
C LEU A 62 -21.08 0.60 13.18
N ALA A 63 -21.00 0.90 14.47
CA ALA A 63 -21.67 2.08 15.04
C ALA A 63 -21.19 3.39 14.43
N ASP A 64 -19.88 3.50 14.15
CA ASP A 64 -19.31 4.64 13.43
C ASP A 64 -19.84 4.73 11.99
N GLY A 65 -19.99 3.60 11.30
CA GLY A 65 -20.61 3.54 9.97
C GLY A 65 -22.08 3.98 9.97
N VAL A 66 -22.89 3.48 10.91
CA VAL A 66 -24.29 3.89 11.08
C VAL A 66 -24.39 5.38 11.42
N LYS A 67 -23.53 5.88 12.30
CA LYS A 67 -23.45 7.31 12.62
C LYS A 67 -23.18 8.16 11.37
N LEU A 68 -22.25 7.74 10.51
CA LEU A 68 -21.98 8.44 9.25
C LEU A 68 -23.15 8.35 8.27
N ALA A 69 -23.85 7.22 8.20
CA ALA A 69 -25.04 7.06 7.36
C ALA A 69 -26.20 7.97 7.75
N LEU A 70 -26.36 8.22 9.07
CA LEU A 70 -27.44 9.07 9.61
C LEU A 70 -27.04 10.54 9.75
N LYS A 71 -25.77 10.88 9.47
CA LYS A 71 -25.28 12.26 9.52
C LYS A 71 -25.81 13.07 8.35
N GLU A 72 -26.05 14.36 8.56
CA GLU A 72 -26.44 15.29 7.51
C GLU A 72 -25.42 15.31 6.35
N ASP A 73 -25.93 15.22 5.14
CA ASP A 73 -25.15 15.26 3.91
C ASP A 73 -24.99 16.69 3.42
N LEU A 74 -23.78 17.20 3.46
CA LEU A 74 -23.45 18.56 3.04
C LEU A 74 -22.78 18.52 1.66
N ILE A 75 -23.23 19.44 0.78
CA ILE A 75 -22.60 19.69 -0.51
C ILE A 75 -22.24 21.17 -0.57
N PRO A 76 -20.96 21.55 -0.76
CA PRO A 76 -20.55 22.93 -0.89
C PRO A 76 -21.26 23.65 -2.04
N ALA A 77 -21.57 24.93 -1.86
CA ALA A 77 -22.28 25.71 -2.90
C ALA A 77 -21.49 25.84 -4.21
N ALA A 78 -20.15 25.86 -4.12
CA ALA A 78 -19.23 25.95 -5.25
C ALA A 78 -18.89 24.59 -5.89
N ALA A 79 -19.40 23.47 -5.35
CA ALA A 79 -19.09 22.15 -5.83
C ALA A 79 -19.89 21.76 -7.07
N ASP A 80 -19.26 21.04 -8.01
CA ASP A 80 -19.96 20.32 -9.07
C ASP A 80 -20.66 19.09 -8.47
N LYS A 81 -21.98 19.18 -8.30
CA LYS A 81 -22.79 18.20 -7.59
C LYS A 81 -22.70 16.79 -8.19
N VAL A 82 -22.65 16.67 -9.52
CA VAL A 82 -22.62 15.38 -10.21
C VAL A 82 -21.31 14.69 -9.99
N VAL A 83 -20.21 15.37 -10.26
CA VAL A 83 -18.85 14.83 -10.09
C VAL A 83 -18.56 14.55 -8.61
N PHE A 84 -19.02 15.44 -7.72
CA PHE A 84 -18.87 15.29 -6.26
C PHE A 84 -19.51 14.00 -5.70
N VAL A 85 -20.64 13.56 -6.27
CA VAL A 85 -21.30 12.31 -5.87
C VAL A 85 -20.67 11.09 -6.54
N ILE A 86 -20.23 11.20 -7.79
CA ILE A 86 -19.68 10.09 -8.57
C ILE A 86 -18.24 9.73 -8.09
N ALA A 87 -17.45 10.69 -7.67
CA ALA A 87 -16.05 10.49 -7.28
C ALA A 87 -15.85 9.38 -6.20
N PRO A 88 -16.55 9.38 -5.05
CA PRO A 88 -16.42 8.32 -4.06
C PRO A 88 -16.92 6.97 -4.58
N VAL A 89 -17.91 6.94 -5.48
CA VAL A 89 -18.42 5.71 -6.08
C VAL A 89 -17.36 5.07 -6.98
N ILE A 90 -16.66 5.87 -7.79
CA ILE A 90 -15.55 5.37 -8.64
C ILE A 90 -14.46 4.72 -7.78
N SER A 91 -13.96 5.42 -6.75
CA SER A 91 -12.92 4.88 -5.87
C SER A 91 -13.35 3.57 -5.19
N THR A 92 -14.57 3.55 -4.66
CA THR A 92 -15.08 2.37 -3.95
C THR A 92 -15.29 1.19 -4.91
N THR A 93 -15.89 1.41 -6.06
CA THR A 93 -16.13 0.35 -7.06
C THR A 93 -14.80 -0.23 -7.54
N ALA A 94 -13.83 0.60 -7.86
CA ALA A 94 -12.50 0.17 -8.29
C ALA A 94 -11.82 -0.72 -7.24
N ALA A 95 -11.87 -0.36 -5.96
CA ALA A 95 -11.29 -1.14 -4.88
C ALA A 95 -11.93 -2.54 -4.74
N PHE A 96 -13.25 -2.65 -4.86
CA PHE A 96 -13.94 -3.95 -4.82
C PHE A 96 -13.66 -4.80 -6.05
N MET A 97 -13.57 -4.20 -7.24
CA MET A 97 -13.30 -4.92 -8.49
C MET A 97 -11.96 -5.65 -8.46
N ALA A 98 -10.95 -5.15 -7.74
CA ALA A 98 -9.66 -5.82 -7.62
C ALA A 98 -9.76 -7.25 -7.06
N PHE A 99 -10.78 -7.55 -6.24
CA PHE A 99 -10.98 -8.89 -5.66
C PHE A 99 -11.54 -9.93 -6.65
N ALA A 100 -12.04 -9.52 -7.80
CA ALA A 100 -12.64 -10.44 -8.77
C ALA A 100 -11.65 -11.53 -9.26
N VAL A 101 -10.36 -11.20 -9.34
CA VAL A 101 -9.31 -12.09 -9.84
C VAL A 101 -8.42 -12.70 -8.76
N MET A 102 -8.75 -12.49 -7.47
CA MET A 102 -7.94 -13.01 -6.36
C MET A 102 -8.33 -14.46 -6.03
N PRO A 103 -7.42 -15.44 -6.18
CA PRO A 103 -7.66 -16.82 -5.79
C PRO A 103 -7.53 -16.96 -4.26
N MET A 104 -8.68 -17.04 -3.56
CA MET A 104 -8.71 -17.12 -2.10
C MET A 104 -8.62 -18.54 -1.58
N THR A 105 -9.05 -19.55 -2.39
CA THR A 105 -8.97 -20.97 -2.05
C THR A 105 -8.41 -21.78 -3.21
N GLY A 106 -7.95 -23.00 -2.92
CA GLY A 106 -7.83 -24.07 -3.90
C GLY A 106 -9.20 -24.63 -4.29
N PRO A 107 -9.26 -25.72 -5.07
CA PRO A 107 -10.49 -26.42 -5.38
C PRO A 107 -11.20 -26.88 -4.09
N VAL A 108 -12.47 -26.51 -3.95
CA VAL A 108 -13.32 -26.84 -2.80
C VAL A 108 -14.69 -27.27 -3.29
N ASN A 109 -15.35 -28.13 -2.51
CA ASN A 109 -16.74 -28.50 -2.79
C ASN A 109 -17.66 -27.45 -2.16
N PHE A 110 -18.49 -26.81 -2.99
CA PHE A 110 -19.42 -25.78 -2.60
C PHE A 110 -20.84 -26.18 -3.04
N PHE A 111 -21.69 -26.60 -2.10
CA PHE A 111 -23.03 -27.11 -2.34
C PHE A 111 -23.13 -28.28 -3.35
N GLY A 112 -22.12 -29.13 -3.42
CA GLY A 112 -22.09 -30.30 -4.31
C GLY A 112 -21.34 -30.10 -5.62
N GLU A 113 -20.95 -28.88 -5.95
CA GLU A 113 -20.14 -28.53 -7.11
C GLU A 113 -18.68 -28.27 -6.70
N GLU A 114 -17.73 -28.78 -7.47
CA GLU A 114 -16.31 -28.51 -7.26
C GLU A 114 -15.94 -27.18 -7.91
N THR A 115 -15.53 -26.21 -7.10
CA THR A 115 -15.22 -24.86 -7.57
C THR A 115 -14.10 -24.21 -6.75
N VAL A 116 -13.69 -23.00 -7.13
CA VAL A 116 -12.70 -22.16 -6.42
C VAL A 116 -13.33 -20.84 -5.97
N MET A 117 -12.91 -20.29 -4.82
CA MET A 117 -13.36 -18.96 -4.36
C MET A 117 -12.58 -17.86 -5.09
N GLN A 118 -12.91 -17.69 -6.34
CA GLN A 118 -12.45 -16.67 -7.28
C GLN A 118 -13.62 -16.35 -8.20
N LEU A 119 -13.81 -15.10 -8.61
CA LEU A 119 -14.94 -14.74 -9.49
C LEU A 119 -14.59 -14.97 -10.96
N THR A 120 -13.35 -14.67 -11.34
CA THR A 120 -12.86 -14.87 -12.71
C THR A 120 -11.34 -15.11 -12.71
N ASP A 121 -10.88 -15.97 -13.60
CA ASP A 121 -9.45 -16.20 -13.84
C ASP A 121 -9.06 -15.64 -15.19
N LEU A 122 -8.49 -14.45 -15.18
CA LEU A 122 -8.03 -13.77 -16.38
C LEU A 122 -6.57 -14.11 -16.69
N PRO A 123 -6.20 -14.36 -17.96
CA PRO A 123 -4.80 -14.55 -18.34
C PRO A 123 -3.89 -13.38 -17.95
N VAL A 124 -4.45 -12.19 -17.83
CA VAL A 124 -3.79 -10.94 -17.41
C VAL A 124 -4.31 -10.42 -16.07
N GLY A 125 -4.66 -11.34 -15.15
CA GLY A 125 -5.32 -11.00 -13.87
C GLY A 125 -4.59 -9.95 -13.05
N VAL A 126 -3.25 -9.98 -13.00
CA VAL A 126 -2.48 -8.98 -12.27
C VAL A 126 -2.57 -7.60 -12.91
N LEU A 127 -2.54 -7.51 -14.26
CA LEU A 127 -2.72 -6.22 -14.95
C LEU A 127 -4.13 -5.66 -14.73
N TYR A 128 -5.15 -6.53 -14.63
CA TYR A 128 -6.51 -6.10 -14.28
C TYR A 128 -6.55 -5.43 -12.90
N VAL A 129 -5.85 -5.98 -11.89
CA VAL A 129 -5.78 -5.36 -10.56
C VAL A 129 -5.11 -3.99 -10.63
N LEU A 130 -3.99 -3.86 -11.33
CA LEU A 130 -3.31 -2.56 -11.52
C LEU A 130 -4.22 -1.57 -12.25
N ALA A 131 -4.91 -2.00 -13.30
CA ALA A 131 -5.83 -1.14 -14.05
C ALA A 131 -7.00 -0.64 -13.18
N THR A 132 -7.57 -1.50 -12.32
CA THR A 132 -8.63 -1.09 -11.39
C THR A 132 -8.12 -0.13 -10.33
N ALA A 133 -6.89 -0.32 -9.81
CA ALA A 133 -6.25 0.62 -8.90
C ALA A 133 -6.10 2.00 -9.55
N SER A 134 -5.58 2.05 -10.78
CA SER A 134 -5.46 3.30 -11.57
C SER A 134 -6.80 4.02 -11.77
N VAL A 135 -7.89 3.27 -12.00
CA VAL A 135 -9.26 3.86 -12.07
C VAL A 135 -9.65 4.48 -10.73
N GLY A 136 -9.26 3.87 -9.60
CA GLY A 136 -9.50 4.40 -8.26
C GLY A 136 -8.90 5.78 -8.04
N VAL A 137 -7.74 6.07 -8.66
CA VAL A 137 -7.06 7.38 -8.58
C VAL A 137 -7.91 8.51 -9.18
N TYR A 138 -8.65 8.23 -10.27
CA TYR A 138 -9.56 9.22 -10.84
C TYR A 138 -10.62 9.67 -9.83
N GLY A 139 -11.11 8.77 -8.97
CA GLY A 139 -12.03 9.14 -7.90
C GLY A 139 -11.43 10.18 -6.95
N ILE A 140 -10.15 10.06 -6.60
CA ILE A 140 -9.44 11.00 -5.72
C ILE A 140 -9.24 12.37 -6.42
N VAL A 141 -8.80 12.35 -7.69
CA VAL A 141 -8.60 13.59 -8.48
C VAL A 141 -9.92 14.34 -8.65
N LEU A 142 -10.97 13.62 -9.05
CA LEU A 142 -12.29 14.18 -9.26
C LEU A 142 -12.90 14.72 -7.96
N ALA A 143 -12.65 14.07 -6.84
CA ALA A 143 -13.08 14.54 -5.52
C ALA A 143 -12.47 15.89 -5.18
N GLY A 144 -11.14 16.00 -5.34
CA GLY A 144 -10.44 17.26 -5.11
C GLY A 144 -10.92 18.39 -6.03
N TRP A 145 -11.11 18.08 -7.32
CA TRP A 145 -11.52 19.05 -8.31
C TRP A 145 -12.97 19.52 -8.12
N SER A 146 -13.89 18.60 -7.91
CA SER A 146 -15.33 18.89 -7.78
C SER A 146 -15.71 19.67 -6.52
N SER A 147 -14.85 19.68 -5.51
CA SER A 147 -15.08 20.34 -4.22
C SER A 147 -15.14 21.88 -4.32
N GLY A 148 -14.62 22.49 -5.40
CA GLY A 148 -14.61 23.93 -5.59
C GLY A 148 -13.76 24.72 -4.58
N SER A 149 -12.86 24.05 -3.85
CA SER A 149 -11.97 24.63 -2.84
C SER A 149 -10.50 24.32 -3.18
N THR A 150 -9.58 25.21 -2.79
CA THR A 150 -8.15 25.09 -3.10
C THR A 150 -7.47 23.97 -2.32
N TYR A 151 -7.84 23.72 -1.06
CA TYR A 151 -7.25 22.68 -0.23
C TYR A 151 -7.54 21.28 -0.74
N PRO A 152 -8.80 20.89 -1.02
CA PRO A 152 -9.10 19.61 -1.64
C PRO A 152 -8.44 19.40 -3.00
N LEU A 153 -8.36 20.43 -3.82
CA LEU A 153 -7.70 20.37 -5.13
C LEU A 153 -6.21 20.02 -4.97
N LEU A 154 -5.49 20.74 -4.11
CA LEU A 154 -4.08 20.49 -3.85
C LEU A 154 -3.87 19.10 -3.20
N GLY A 155 -4.78 18.69 -2.30
CA GLY A 155 -4.76 17.36 -1.69
C GLY A 155 -4.94 16.25 -2.72
N GLY A 156 -5.91 16.38 -3.63
CA GLY A 156 -6.16 15.44 -4.72
C GLY A 156 -4.98 15.33 -5.69
N LEU A 157 -4.36 16.46 -6.07
CA LEU A 157 -3.18 16.47 -6.94
C LEU A 157 -1.96 15.83 -6.28
N ARG A 158 -1.71 16.09 -4.99
CA ARG A 158 -0.60 15.46 -4.25
C ARG A 158 -0.81 13.95 -4.10
N SER A 159 -2.01 13.53 -3.74
CA SER A 159 -2.34 12.11 -3.59
C SER A 159 -2.23 11.37 -4.92
N SER A 160 -2.76 11.92 -6.01
CA SER A 160 -2.65 11.28 -7.33
C SER A 160 -1.20 11.18 -7.82
N ALA A 161 -0.40 12.23 -7.64
CA ALA A 161 1.02 12.18 -8.00
C ALA A 161 1.79 11.11 -7.21
N GLN A 162 1.46 10.95 -5.94
CA GLN A 162 1.99 9.89 -5.08
C GLN A 162 1.62 8.51 -5.61
N VAL A 163 0.31 8.24 -5.77
CA VAL A 163 -0.18 6.92 -6.20
C VAL A 163 0.39 6.53 -7.55
N VAL A 164 0.34 7.41 -8.57
CA VAL A 164 0.91 7.15 -9.91
C VAL A 164 2.40 6.79 -9.83
N SER A 165 3.19 7.50 -9.02
CA SER A 165 4.63 7.24 -8.89
C SER A 165 4.93 5.87 -8.30
N TYR A 166 4.18 5.46 -7.27
CA TYR A 166 4.39 4.19 -6.59
C TYR A 166 3.75 3.01 -7.32
N GLU A 167 2.66 3.24 -8.04
CA GLU A 167 2.05 2.25 -8.94
C GLU A 167 3.03 1.83 -10.06
N ILE A 168 3.79 2.78 -10.63
CA ILE A 168 4.85 2.47 -11.60
C ILE A 168 5.92 1.59 -10.96
N ALA A 169 6.41 1.93 -9.76
CA ALA A 169 7.42 1.13 -9.07
C ALA A 169 6.90 -0.27 -8.71
N MET A 170 5.64 -0.35 -8.27
CA MET A 170 4.95 -1.61 -7.98
C MET A 170 4.81 -2.46 -9.23
N GLY A 171 4.30 -1.90 -10.33
CA GLY A 171 4.18 -2.58 -11.61
C GLY A 171 5.51 -3.14 -12.11
N LEU A 172 6.59 -2.35 -12.03
CA LEU A 172 7.94 -2.81 -12.39
C LEU A 172 8.41 -3.97 -11.49
N SER A 173 8.14 -3.95 -10.20
CA SER A 173 8.48 -5.06 -9.31
C SER A 173 7.78 -6.36 -9.71
N LEU A 174 6.52 -6.26 -10.19
CA LEU A 174 5.72 -7.39 -10.64
C LEU A 174 6.17 -7.98 -11.98
N VAL A 175 6.79 -7.17 -12.86
CA VAL A 175 7.39 -7.68 -14.11
C VAL A 175 8.41 -8.79 -13.84
N SER A 176 9.18 -8.67 -12.76
CA SER A 176 10.12 -9.73 -12.34
C SER A 176 9.41 -11.04 -12.00
N VAL A 177 8.22 -10.96 -11.38
CA VAL A 177 7.38 -12.13 -11.08
C VAL A 177 6.87 -12.75 -12.38
N PHE A 178 6.43 -11.94 -13.35
CA PHE A 178 5.95 -12.43 -14.65
C PHE A 178 7.03 -13.14 -15.46
N ILE A 179 8.24 -12.60 -15.48
CA ILE A 179 9.39 -13.22 -16.16
C ILE A 179 9.72 -14.57 -15.51
N TYR A 180 9.64 -14.65 -14.17
CA TYR A 180 10.00 -15.86 -13.44
C TYR A 180 8.90 -16.93 -13.54
N SER A 181 7.64 -16.58 -13.39
CA SER A 181 6.48 -17.51 -13.47
C SER A 181 6.10 -17.88 -14.91
N GLY A 182 6.37 -17.00 -15.90
CA GLY A 182 5.94 -17.16 -17.28
C GLY A 182 4.46 -16.86 -17.51
N SER A 183 3.75 -16.30 -16.52
CA SER A 183 2.31 -15.99 -16.60
C SER A 183 1.98 -14.69 -15.85
N MET A 184 0.86 -14.04 -16.22
CA MET A 184 0.26 -12.90 -15.53
C MET A 184 -1.07 -13.29 -14.87
N SER A 185 -1.54 -14.55 -15.00
CA SER A 185 -2.71 -15.06 -14.30
C SER A 185 -2.37 -15.29 -12.84
N THR A 186 -3.22 -14.83 -11.94
CA THR A 186 -3.06 -14.98 -10.49
C THR A 186 -3.06 -16.44 -10.06
N SER A 187 -3.94 -17.27 -10.62
CA SER A 187 -4.01 -18.70 -10.33
C SER A 187 -2.77 -19.46 -10.79
N SER A 188 -2.29 -19.17 -12.02
CA SER A 188 -1.09 -19.80 -12.57
C SER A 188 0.18 -19.46 -11.77
N ILE A 189 0.29 -18.21 -11.28
CA ILE A 189 1.42 -17.78 -10.43
C ILE A 189 1.40 -18.52 -9.08
N VAL A 190 0.23 -18.70 -8.47
CA VAL A 190 0.08 -19.47 -7.22
C VAL A 190 0.46 -20.94 -7.46
N ALA A 191 -0.02 -21.56 -8.53
CA ALA A 191 0.32 -22.94 -8.89
C ALA A 191 1.83 -23.12 -9.15
N ALA A 192 2.49 -22.14 -9.81
CA ALA A 192 3.92 -22.18 -10.03
C ALA A 192 4.73 -22.10 -8.71
N GLN A 193 4.27 -21.38 -7.72
CA GLN A 193 4.91 -21.29 -6.39
C GLN A 193 4.77 -22.58 -5.58
N GLN A 194 3.75 -23.41 -5.83
CA GLN A 194 3.59 -24.70 -5.17
C GLN A 194 4.70 -25.68 -5.54
N SER A 195 5.14 -25.64 -6.81
CA SER A 195 6.20 -26.53 -7.32
C SER A 195 7.64 -26.06 -6.99
N THR A 196 7.78 -24.81 -6.54
CA THR A 196 9.05 -24.17 -6.26
C THR A 196 9.07 -23.62 -4.82
N TRP A 197 9.78 -22.54 -4.60
CA TRP A 197 9.75 -21.77 -3.34
C TRP A 197 8.89 -20.53 -3.50
N TRP A 198 8.43 -19.98 -2.39
CA TRP A 198 7.76 -18.67 -2.39
C TRP A 198 8.59 -17.61 -3.10
N TYR A 199 7.98 -16.88 -4.00
CA TYR A 199 8.68 -15.84 -4.76
C TYR A 199 9.18 -14.69 -3.89
N GLY A 200 8.58 -14.48 -2.72
CA GLY A 200 9.10 -13.53 -1.72
C GLY A 200 10.52 -13.83 -1.25
N LEU A 201 10.96 -15.10 -1.29
CA LEU A 201 12.34 -15.49 -0.99
C LEU A 201 13.23 -15.45 -2.24
N VAL A 202 12.76 -16.01 -3.34
CA VAL A 202 13.52 -16.10 -4.61
C VAL A 202 13.73 -14.73 -5.25
N LEU A 203 12.68 -13.90 -5.24
CA LEU A 203 12.67 -12.54 -5.80
C LEU A 203 12.62 -11.50 -4.66
N PHE A 204 13.42 -11.70 -3.61
CA PHE A 204 13.40 -10.83 -2.42
C PHE A 204 13.50 -9.33 -2.71
N PRO A 205 14.37 -8.83 -3.64
CA PRO A 205 14.36 -7.42 -3.99
C PRO A 205 13.05 -6.92 -4.60
N SER A 206 12.38 -7.72 -5.47
CA SER A 206 11.05 -7.39 -5.98
C SER A 206 10.02 -7.30 -4.85
N PHE A 207 10.07 -8.23 -3.90
CA PHE A 207 9.18 -8.24 -2.75
C PHE A 207 9.37 -7.00 -1.87
N VAL A 208 10.62 -6.57 -1.62
CA VAL A 208 10.90 -5.34 -0.85
C VAL A 208 10.40 -4.09 -1.59
N ILE A 209 10.65 -3.99 -2.91
CA ILE A 209 10.15 -2.86 -3.72
C ILE A 209 8.62 -2.84 -3.68
N TYR A 210 7.97 -3.99 -3.87
CA TYR A 210 6.52 -4.12 -3.76
C TYR A 210 6.01 -3.70 -2.38
N ALA A 211 6.62 -4.19 -1.30
CA ALA A 211 6.23 -3.88 0.07
C ALA A 211 6.32 -2.38 0.39
N ILE A 212 7.31 -1.68 -0.13
CA ILE A 212 7.40 -0.23 0.01
C ILE A 212 6.34 0.47 -0.86
N SER A 213 6.15 0.01 -2.09
CA SER A 213 5.22 0.62 -3.04
C SER A 213 3.77 0.45 -2.61
N MET A 214 3.38 -0.70 -2.04
CA MET A 214 2.01 -0.92 -1.55
C MET A 214 1.62 0.05 -0.42
N VAL A 215 2.57 0.43 0.44
CA VAL A 215 2.32 1.44 1.48
C VAL A 215 2.18 2.84 0.87
N GLY A 216 2.98 3.14 -0.18
CA GLY A 216 2.90 4.39 -0.91
C GLY A 216 1.60 4.56 -1.69
N GLU A 217 1.10 3.49 -2.30
CA GLU A 217 -0.15 3.48 -3.08
C GLU A 217 -1.40 3.67 -2.21
N THR A 218 -1.39 3.09 -1.02
CA THR A 218 -2.54 3.18 -0.10
C THR A 218 -2.60 4.47 0.70
N ASN A 219 -1.73 5.45 0.44
CA ASN A 219 -1.65 6.73 1.17
C ASN A 219 -1.57 6.57 2.69
N ARG A 220 -0.99 5.47 3.20
CA ARG A 220 -0.83 5.22 4.63
C ARG A 220 0.51 5.69 5.18
N ALA A 221 0.52 6.06 6.45
CA ALA A 221 1.76 6.44 7.14
C ALA A 221 2.82 5.30 7.03
N PRO A 222 4.09 5.63 6.74
CA PRO A 222 4.75 6.94 6.80
C PRO A 222 4.52 7.86 5.59
N PHE A 223 3.78 7.42 4.58
CA PHE A 223 3.55 8.09 3.31
C PHE A 223 2.17 8.76 3.20
N ASP A 224 1.52 9.04 4.33
CA ASP A 224 0.23 9.69 4.42
C ASP A 224 0.35 11.21 4.18
N LEU A 225 0.48 11.56 2.91
CA LEU A 225 0.64 12.95 2.47
C LEU A 225 -0.70 13.58 2.05
N ALA A 226 -1.70 12.75 1.77
CA ALA A 226 -3.04 13.18 1.41
C ALA A 226 -3.79 13.78 2.60
N GLU A 227 -3.63 13.18 3.79
CA GLU A 227 -4.25 13.59 5.05
C GLU A 227 -3.34 14.46 5.92
N ALA A 228 -2.41 15.24 5.30
CA ALA A 228 -1.50 16.11 6.03
C ALA A 228 -2.26 17.22 6.79
N GLU A 229 -2.87 16.89 7.95
CA GLU A 229 -3.68 17.81 8.76
C GLU A 229 -2.97 19.14 9.01
N GLY A 230 -1.67 19.13 9.21
CA GLY A 230 -0.85 20.33 9.40
C GLY A 230 -0.60 21.15 8.14
N GLU A 231 -0.82 20.60 6.92
CA GLU A 231 -0.55 21.29 5.65
C GLU A 231 -1.81 21.52 4.81
N LEU A 232 -2.72 20.54 4.73
CA LEU A 232 -3.86 20.51 3.82
C LEU A 232 -5.22 20.23 4.50
N VAL A 233 -5.29 20.37 5.82
CA VAL A 233 -6.49 20.11 6.65
C VAL A 233 -6.91 18.63 6.59
N GLY A 234 -7.73 18.21 5.63
CA GLY A 234 -8.13 16.83 5.40
C GLY A 234 -7.84 16.35 3.98
N GLY A 235 -7.02 17.08 3.21
CA GLY A 235 -6.71 16.70 1.83
C GLY A 235 -7.93 16.71 0.91
N PHE A 236 -8.04 15.72 0.00
CA PHE A 236 -9.09 15.68 -1.03
C PHE A 236 -10.51 15.47 -0.46
N HIS A 237 -10.65 14.90 0.74
CA HIS A 237 -11.95 14.63 1.36
C HIS A 237 -12.39 15.67 2.38
N THR A 238 -11.71 16.83 2.45
CA THR A 238 -12.00 17.90 3.42
C THR A 238 -13.46 18.35 3.37
N GLU A 239 -14.04 18.49 2.19
CA GLU A 239 -15.41 18.96 1.98
C GLU A 239 -16.45 17.82 2.02
N TYR A 240 -15.99 16.56 2.09
CA TYR A 240 -16.89 15.40 2.10
C TYR A 240 -17.44 15.11 3.49
N SER A 241 -18.73 14.80 3.56
CA SER A 241 -19.41 14.43 4.80
C SER A 241 -20.27 13.17 4.61
N SER A 242 -20.83 12.64 5.70
CA SER A 242 -21.82 11.57 5.69
C SER A 242 -21.35 10.31 4.94
N LEU A 243 -22.22 9.68 4.16
CA LEU A 243 -21.92 8.47 3.39
C LEU A 243 -20.82 8.63 2.35
N LYS A 244 -20.70 9.81 1.75
CA LYS A 244 -19.67 10.08 0.75
C LYS A 244 -18.27 9.99 1.34
N PHE A 245 -18.07 10.52 2.54
CA PHE A 245 -16.84 10.34 3.29
C PHE A 245 -16.62 8.88 3.69
N ALA A 246 -17.69 8.18 4.12
CA ALA A 246 -17.61 6.78 4.49
C ALA A 246 -17.20 5.89 3.30
N LEU A 247 -17.64 6.21 2.07
CA LEU A 247 -17.24 5.48 0.86
C LEU A 247 -15.75 5.63 0.55
N PHE A 248 -15.16 6.82 0.68
CA PHE A 248 -13.71 6.97 0.53
C PHE A 248 -12.93 6.18 1.58
N PHE A 249 -13.36 6.26 2.83
CA PHE A 249 -12.74 5.52 3.92
C PHE A 249 -12.86 4.00 3.72
N LEU A 250 -14.02 3.52 3.24
CA LEU A 250 -14.22 2.13 2.86
C LEU A 250 -13.28 1.73 1.72
N ALA A 251 -13.20 2.54 0.66
CA ALA A 251 -12.33 2.29 -0.49
C ALA A 251 -10.86 2.17 -0.07
N GLU A 252 -10.39 3.03 0.82
CA GLU A 252 -9.02 3.01 1.32
C GLU A 252 -8.70 1.72 2.06
N TYR A 253 -9.56 1.26 2.99
CA TYR A 253 -9.31 0.00 3.70
C TYR A 253 -9.45 -1.22 2.79
N VAL A 254 -10.40 -1.23 1.87
CA VAL A 254 -10.52 -2.29 0.87
C VAL A 254 -9.29 -2.35 -0.01
N ASN A 255 -8.71 -1.20 -0.39
CA ASN A 255 -7.46 -1.15 -1.17
C ASN A 255 -6.27 -1.69 -0.37
N ILE A 256 -6.13 -1.37 0.93
CA ILE A 256 -5.10 -1.97 1.78
C ILE A 256 -5.20 -3.49 1.79
N ILE A 257 -6.42 -4.03 1.91
CA ILE A 257 -6.65 -5.47 1.90
C ILE A 257 -6.34 -6.04 0.51
N ALA A 258 -6.70 -5.35 -0.57
CA ALA A 258 -6.45 -5.77 -1.96
C ALA A 258 -4.95 -5.86 -2.28
N VAL A 259 -4.16 -4.83 -1.94
CA VAL A 259 -2.70 -4.89 -2.16
C VAL A 259 -2.02 -5.93 -1.27
N SER A 260 -2.54 -6.16 -0.05
CA SER A 260 -2.08 -7.23 0.84
C SER A 260 -2.42 -8.63 0.29
N ALA A 261 -3.61 -8.79 -0.30
CA ALA A 261 -4.04 -10.01 -0.97
C ALA A 261 -3.19 -10.27 -2.23
N LEU A 262 -2.89 -9.23 -3.00
CA LEU A 262 -1.99 -9.32 -4.16
C LEU A 262 -0.57 -9.71 -3.74
N ALA A 263 -0.01 -9.11 -2.68
CA ALA A 263 1.28 -9.51 -2.10
C ALA A 263 1.29 -10.99 -1.70
N THR A 264 0.23 -11.44 -1.03
CA THR A 264 0.06 -12.84 -0.62
C THR A 264 0.04 -13.77 -1.83
N THR A 265 -0.71 -13.43 -2.87
CA THR A 265 -0.86 -14.21 -4.10
C THR A 265 0.46 -14.32 -4.87
N LEU A 266 1.17 -13.20 -5.03
CA LEU A 266 2.34 -13.12 -5.91
C LEU A 266 3.64 -13.53 -5.24
N PHE A 267 3.77 -13.36 -3.93
CA PHE A 267 5.04 -13.56 -3.21
C PHE A 267 5.01 -14.65 -2.16
N LEU A 268 3.85 -14.93 -1.53
CA LEU A 268 3.74 -15.89 -0.44
C LEU A 268 2.92 -17.15 -0.78
N GLY A 269 2.79 -17.47 -2.07
CA GLY A 269 2.11 -18.69 -2.52
C GLY A 269 0.59 -18.69 -2.36
N GLY A 270 -0.05 -17.51 -2.28
CA GLY A 270 -1.51 -17.37 -2.22
C GLY A 270 -2.14 -18.17 -1.07
N TYR A 271 -3.08 -19.03 -1.40
CA TYR A 271 -3.83 -19.86 -0.46
C TYR A 271 -3.06 -21.11 0.03
N HIS A 272 -1.89 -21.43 -0.53
CA HIS A 272 -1.10 -22.56 -0.07
C HIS A 272 -0.52 -22.34 1.34
N ALA A 273 -0.41 -23.41 2.09
CA ALA A 273 0.17 -23.41 3.42
C ALA A 273 1.65 -22.96 3.40
N ILE A 274 2.17 -22.62 4.57
CA ILE A 274 3.62 -22.41 4.77
C ILE A 274 4.35 -23.71 4.42
N PRO A 275 5.51 -23.65 3.74
CA PRO A 275 6.32 -24.83 3.47
C PRO A 275 6.55 -25.65 4.73
N GLY A 276 6.21 -26.95 4.67
CA GLY A 276 6.22 -27.88 5.81
C GLY A 276 4.84 -28.15 6.45
N LEU A 277 3.84 -27.30 6.22
CA LEU A 277 2.47 -27.46 6.75
C LEU A 277 1.44 -27.83 5.68
N GLY A 278 1.87 -28.29 4.50
CA GLY A 278 0.99 -28.63 3.36
C GLY A 278 -0.08 -29.67 3.69
N PHE A 279 0.16 -30.55 4.69
CA PHE A 279 -0.85 -31.52 5.13
C PHE A 279 -2.15 -30.87 5.67
N THR A 280 -2.10 -29.60 6.06
CA THR A 280 -3.28 -28.87 6.56
C THR A 280 -4.19 -28.39 5.45
N GLU A 281 -3.74 -28.33 4.21
CA GLU A 281 -4.53 -27.84 3.06
C GLU A 281 -5.77 -28.72 2.80
N GLN A 282 -5.70 -30.01 3.10
CA GLN A 282 -6.80 -30.94 2.92
C GLN A 282 -7.85 -30.90 4.04
N TRP A 283 -7.56 -30.18 5.13
CA TRP A 283 -8.50 -30.09 6.24
C TRP A 283 -9.80 -29.39 5.80
N LEU A 284 -10.88 -29.82 6.37
CA LEU A 284 -12.23 -29.30 6.06
C LEU A 284 -12.57 -29.36 4.54
N GLY A 285 -12.08 -30.40 3.81
CA GLY A 285 -12.34 -30.54 2.37
C GLY A 285 -11.73 -29.40 1.53
N GLY A 286 -10.57 -28.90 1.91
CA GLY A 286 -9.88 -27.81 1.21
C GLY A 286 -10.19 -26.39 1.71
N TRP A 287 -11.23 -26.19 2.53
CA TRP A 287 -11.60 -24.85 3.04
C TRP A 287 -10.54 -24.24 3.96
N PHE A 288 -9.64 -25.04 4.53
CA PHE A 288 -8.56 -24.52 5.38
C PHE A 288 -7.56 -23.67 4.60
N THR A 289 -7.49 -23.77 3.30
CA THR A 289 -6.70 -22.90 2.41
C THR A 289 -7.12 -21.44 2.52
N LEU A 290 -8.43 -21.17 2.76
CA LEU A 290 -8.95 -19.83 3.03
C LEU A 290 -8.33 -19.22 4.31
N VAL A 291 -8.14 -20.04 5.33
CA VAL A 291 -7.52 -19.59 6.60
C VAL A 291 -6.06 -19.20 6.35
N TRP A 292 -5.32 -19.96 5.55
CA TRP A 292 -3.95 -19.62 5.17
C TRP A 292 -3.88 -18.32 4.40
N PHE A 293 -4.76 -18.13 3.42
CA PHE A 293 -4.83 -16.90 2.63
C PHE A 293 -5.06 -15.68 3.53
N PHE A 294 -6.12 -15.69 4.34
CA PHE A 294 -6.43 -14.55 5.20
C PHE A 294 -5.42 -14.33 6.32
N SER A 295 -4.78 -15.39 6.84
CA SER A 295 -3.71 -15.24 7.83
C SER A 295 -2.53 -14.43 7.28
N LYS A 296 -2.15 -14.67 6.03
CA LYS A 296 -1.09 -13.92 5.35
C LYS A 296 -1.52 -12.48 5.03
N VAL A 297 -2.76 -12.28 4.59
CA VAL A 297 -3.33 -10.93 4.38
C VAL A 297 -3.34 -10.14 5.68
N LEU A 298 -3.77 -10.75 6.79
CA LEU A 298 -3.75 -10.12 8.11
C LEU A 298 -2.34 -9.84 8.62
N PHE A 299 -1.36 -10.67 8.25
CA PHE A 299 0.06 -10.38 8.54
C PHE A 299 0.51 -9.09 7.86
N PHE A 300 0.22 -8.89 6.57
CA PHE A 300 0.53 -7.63 5.89
C PHE A 300 -0.24 -6.46 6.50
N PHE A 301 -1.52 -6.64 6.80
CA PHE A 301 -2.30 -5.61 7.49
C PHE A 301 -1.67 -5.23 8.84
N PHE A 302 -1.20 -6.22 9.62
CA PHE A 302 -0.46 -5.93 10.85
C PHE A 302 0.81 -5.12 10.59
N VAL A 303 1.56 -5.42 9.51
CA VAL A 303 2.74 -4.64 9.11
C VAL A 303 2.35 -3.18 8.81
N PHE A 304 1.25 -2.93 8.09
CA PHE A 304 0.74 -1.57 7.87
C PHE A 304 0.47 -0.82 9.18
N VAL A 305 -0.22 -1.47 10.11
CA VAL A 305 -0.54 -0.87 11.42
C VAL A 305 0.74 -0.60 12.22
N TRP A 306 1.69 -1.53 12.16
CA TRP A 306 2.98 -1.40 12.84
C TRP A 306 3.82 -0.25 12.28
N LEU A 307 3.92 -0.13 10.96
CA LEU A 307 4.59 0.98 10.30
C LEU A 307 3.97 2.34 10.68
N ARG A 308 2.64 2.42 10.70
CA ARG A 308 1.92 3.61 11.14
C ARG A 308 2.24 4.03 12.58
N GLY A 309 2.44 3.05 13.46
CA GLY A 309 2.72 3.30 14.88
C GLY A 309 4.19 3.60 15.20
N THR A 310 5.13 3.27 14.29
CA THR A 310 6.58 3.31 14.58
C THR A 310 7.35 4.33 13.75
N LEU A 311 7.02 4.48 12.47
CA LEU A 311 7.78 5.34 11.58
C LEU A 311 7.27 6.78 11.60
N PRO A 312 8.19 7.76 11.60
CA PRO A 312 7.83 9.16 11.43
C PRO A 312 7.34 9.40 9.99
N ARG A 313 6.49 10.41 9.82
CA ARG A 313 6.00 10.83 8.51
C ARG A 313 7.13 11.43 7.69
N LEU A 314 7.21 11.07 6.41
CA LEU A 314 8.14 11.64 5.46
C LEU A 314 7.56 12.92 4.82
N ARG A 315 8.44 13.84 4.45
CA ARG A 315 8.05 15.04 3.70
C ARG A 315 7.79 14.68 2.23
N TYR A 316 6.84 15.37 1.59
CA TYR A 316 6.45 15.13 0.19
C TYR A 316 7.64 15.09 -0.78
N ASP A 317 8.54 16.06 -0.70
CA ASP A 317 9.72 16.13 -1.59
C ASP A 317 10.65 14.92 -1.44
N GLN A 318 10.89 14.47 -0.21
CA GLN A 318 11.73 13.30 0.08
C GLN A 318 11.10 12.02 -0.46
N PHE A 319 9.82 11.88 -0.26
CA PHE A 319 9.05 10.74 -0.68
C PHE A 319 8.99 10.61 -2.21
N MET A 320 8.70 11.72 -2.93
CA MET A 320 8.69 11.73 -4.39
C MET A 320 10.09 11.49 -4.97
N GLN A 321 11.14 12.06 -4.36
CA GLN A 321 12.52 11.78 -4.78
C GLN A 321 12.90 10.33 -4.57
N PHE A 322 12.46 9.70 -3.48
CA PHE A 322 12.71 8.29 -3.21
C PHE A 322 12.05 7.40 -4.26
N GLY A 323 10.78 7.62 -4.62
CA GLY A 323 10.07 6.89 -5.67
C GLY A 323 10.79 6.99 -7.03
N TRP A 324 10.99 8.21 -7.51
CA TRP A 324 11.54 8.45 -8.84
C TRP A 324 13.03 8.18 -8.98
N LYS A 325 13.84 8.54 -7.97
CA LYS A 325 15.31 8.45 -8.07
C LYS A 325 15.89 7.16 -7.52
N VAL A 326 15.13 6.40 -6.73
CA VAL A 326 15.61 5.16 -6.11
C VAL A 326 14.76 3.97 -6.55
N LEU A 327 13.46 3.94 -6.25
CA LEU A 327 12.64 2.75 -6.49
C LEU A 327 12.54 2.39 -7.97
N ILE A 328 12.21 3.34 -8.84
CA ILE A 328 12.05 3.08 -10.27
C ILE A 328 13.38 2.63 -10.91
N PRO A 329 14.53 3.32 -10.75
CA PRO A 329 15.79 2.85 -11.30
C PRO A 329 16.23 1.48 -10.75
N VAL A 330 16.07 1.24 -9.45
CA VAL A 330 16.41 -0.05 -8.84
C VAL A 330 15.54 -1.18 -9.37
N SER A 331 14.22 -0.95 -9.55
CA SER A 331 13.32 -1.96 -10.11
C SER A 331 13.64 -2.29 -11.57
N LEU A 332 13.93 -1.28 -12.42
CA LEU A 332 14.34 -1.49 -13.81
C LEU A 332 15.61 -2.33 -13.89
N LEU A 333 16.57 -2.03 -13.06
CA LEU A 333 17.83 -2.72 -13.01
C LEU A 333 17.66 -4.15 -12.51
N TRP A 334 16.79 -4.36 -11.51
CA TRP A 334 16.47 -5.69 -11.03
C TRP A 334 15.76 -6.55 -12.08
N ILE A 335 14.88 -5.96 -12.91
CA ILE A 335 14.25 -6.66 -14.03
C ILE A 335 15.32 -7.20 -15.01
N LEU A 336 16.34 -6.39 -15.33
CA LEU A 336 17.43 -6.84 -16.20
C LEU A 336 18.18 -8.03 -15.59
N VAL A 337 18.45 -8.00 -14.28
CA VAL A 337 19.06 -9.12 -13.56
C VAL A 337 18.22 -10.38 -13.67
N VAL A 338 16.93 -10.30 -13.36
CA VAL A 338 16.02 -11.45 -13.39
C VAL A 338 15.88 -12.01 -14.81
N ALA A 339 15.72 -11.14 -15.82
CA ALA A 339 15.63 -11.55 -17.22
C ALA A 339 16.90 -12.29 -17.68
N THR A 340 18.08 -11.77 -17.33
CA THR A 340 19.36 -12.39 -17.67
C THR A 340 19.51 -13.75 -16.98
N LEU A 341 19.19 -13.84 -15.69
CA LEU A 341 19.23 -15.11 -14.95
C LEU A 341 18.29 -16.16 -15.55
N ARG A 342 17.09 -15.74 -15.99
CA ARG A 342 16.12 -16.64 -16.61
C ARG A 342 16.61 -17.16 -17.97
N LEU A 343 17.18 -16.29 -18.80
CA LEU A 343 17.76 -16.68 -20.08
C LEU A 343 18.89 -17.71 -19.91
N ILE A 344 19.79 -17.48 -18.96
CA ILE A 344 20.91 -18.39 -18.68
C ILE A 344 20.40 -19.73 -18.10
N SER A 345 19.39 -19.71 -17.25
CA SER A 345 18.82 -20.94 -16.68
C SER A 345 18.09 -21.81 -17.71
N THR A 346 17.60 -21.21 -18.79
CA THR A 346 16.90 -21.92 -19.88
C THR A 346 17.89 -22.46 -20.90
N SER A 347 19.06 -21.79 -21.08
CA SER A 347 20.14 -22.31 -21.88
C SER A 347 20.92 -23.36 -21.06
N SER A 348 21.17 -24.55 -21.61
CA SER A 348 21.83 -25.73 -20.98
C SER A 348 23.24 -25.48 -20.42
N GLN A 349 23.57 -24.25 -20.08
CA GLN A 349 24.87 -23.81 -19.62
C GLN A 349 25.02 -23.97 -18.09
N SER A 350 26.21 -24.34 -17.64
CA SER A 350 26.56 -24.65 -16.26
C SER A 350 26.02 -23.64 -15.24
N ARG A 351 25.44 -24.14 -14.13
CA ARG A 351 24.96 -23.33 -12.98
C ARG A 351 26.01 -22.35 -12.45
N VAL A 352 27.28 -22.68 -12.58
CA VAL A 352 28.40 -21.84 -12.13
C VAL A 352 28.51 -20.56 -12.93
N THR A 353 28.33 -20.63 -14.26
CA THR A 353 28.33 -19.41 -15.11
C THR A 353 27.18 -18.48 -14.80
N THR A 354 26.03 -19.03 -14.41
CA THR A 354 24.84 -18.25 -13.98
C THR A 354 25.15 -17.43 -12.70
N PHE A 355 25.77 -18.03 -11.71
CA PHE A 355 26.13 -17.34 -10.47
C PHE A 355 27.22 -16.29 -10.67
N ILE A 356 28.19 -16.54 -11.53
CA ILE A 356 29.26 -15.59 -11.87
C ILE A 356 28.68 -14.37 -12.57
N PHE A 357 27.78 -14.57 -13.56
CA PHE A 357 27.14 -13.47 -14.28
C PHE A 357 26.21 -12.64 -13.38
N ALA A 358 25.42 -13.28 -12.54
CA ALA A 358 24.57 -12.61 -11.56
C ALA A 358 25.39 -11.76 -10.58
N GLY A 359 26.47 -12.34 -10.05
CA GLY A 359 27.40 -11.62 -9.17
C GLY A 359 28.06 -10.43 -9.88
N ALA A 360 28.49 -10.59 -11.13
CA ALA A 360 29.10 -9.52 -11.91
C ALA A 360 28.11 -8.36 -12.17
N VAL A 361 26.85 -8.66 -12.52
CA VAL A 361 25.82 -7.64 -12.73
C VAL A 361 25.55 -6.86 -11.42
N VAL A 362 25.42 -7.56 -10.30
CA VAL A 362 25.23 -6.91 -8.98
C VAL A 362 26.41 -6.01 -8.63
N LEU A 363 27.66 -6.46 -8.87
CA LEU A 363 28.87 -5.67 -8.61
C LEU A 363 28.96 -4.44 -9.53
N ILE A 364 28.62 -4.57 -10.81
CA ILE A 364 28.59 -3.44 -11.76
C ILE A 364 27.58 -2.39 -11.30
N VAL A 365 26.42 -2.82 -10.86
CA VAL A 365 25.36 -1.93 -10.37
C VAL A 365 25.77 -1.22 -9.10
N MET A 366 26.33 -1.93 -8.14
CA MET A 366 26.89 -1.32 -6.92
C MET A 366 28.00 -0.34 -7.28
N GLY A 367 28.86 -0.68 -8.23
CA GLY A 367 29.93 0.20 -8.71
C GLY A 367 29.40 1.49 -9.36
N ILE A 368 28.37 1.39 -10.20
CA ILE A 368 27.74 2.57 -10.84
C ILE A 368 27.04 3.43 -9.77
N SER A 369 26.33 2.84 -8.82
CA SER A 369 25.65 3.52 -7.72
C SER A 369 26.64 4.31 -6.84
N THR A 370 27.71 3.65 -6.40
CA THR A 370 28.76 4.29 -5.58
C THR A 370 29.53 5.39 -6.34
N ALA A 371 29.80 5.20 -7.64
CA ALA A 371 30.43 6.20 -8.49
C ALA A 371 29.53 7.42 -8.72
N ALA A 372 28.22 7.20 -8.89
CA ALA A 372 27.23 8.28 -9.02
C ALA A 372 27.13 9.10 -7.74
N ASP A 373 27.15 8.45 -6.56
CA ASP A 373 27.12 9.16 -5.27
C ASP A 373 28.43 9.92 -4.98
N ALA A 374 29.57 9.35 -5.33
CA ALA A 374 30.87 10.04 -5.24
C ALA A 374 30.91 11.27 -6.15
N SER A 375 30.35 11.18 -7.36
CA SER A 375 30.24 12.30 -8.30
C SER A 375 29.32 13.41 -7.79
N LYS A 376 28.17 13.03 -7.16
CA LYS A 376 27.26 13.99 -6.53
C LYS A 376 27.89 14.70 -5.33
N ARG A 377 28.65 13.99 -4.49
CA ARG A 377 29.39 14.59 -3.37
C ARG A 377 30.44 15.60 -3.85
N LYS A 378 31.17 15.28 -4.93
CA LYS A 378 32.14 16.23 -5.54
C LYS A 378 31.44 17.46 -6.12
N ARG A 379 30.28 17.31 -6.78
CA ARG A 379 29.49 18.45 -7.26
C ARG A 379 28.92 19.30 -6.13
N ALA A 380 28.42 18.69 -5.06
CA ALA A 380 27.92 19.42 -3.90
C ALA A 380 29.03 20.21 -3.19
N ALA A 381 30.23 19.64 -3.07
CA ALA A 381 31.38 20.36 -2.51
C ALA A 381 31.85 21.53 -3.39
N HIS A 382 31.56 21.51 -4.71
CA HIS A 382 31.90 22.62 -5.60
C HIS A 382 30.81 23.70 -5.66
N VAL A 383 29.57 23.38 -5.35
CA VAL A 383 28.41 24.31 -5.40
C VAL A 383 28.24 25.08 -4.10
N TYR A 384 28.76 24.56 -2.98
CA TYR A 384 28.84 25.26 -1.71
C TYR A 384 30.32 25.51 -1.37
N PRO A 385 30.93 26.52 -1.94
CA PRO A 385 32.16 27.03 -1.33
C PRO A 385 31.81 27.44 0.10
N GLU A 386 32.67 27.04 1.03
CA GLU A 386 32.61 27.32 2.47
C GLU A 386 31.87 28.62 2.75
N ALA A 387 30.76 28.52 3.48
CA ALA A 387 29.78 29.58 3.60
C ALA A 387 30.46 30.92 3.81
N ALA A 388 30.43 31.77 2.79
CA ALA A 388 30.74 33.18 2.98
C ALA A 388 29.87 33.66 4.16
N ALA A 389 30.49 34.35 5.07
CA ALA A 389 29.86 34.89 6.27
C ALA A 389 28.48 35.45 5.93
N PRO A 390 27.44 35.18 6.75
CA PRO A 390 26.07 35.49 6.41
C PRO A 390 25.94 36.93 5.95
N SER A 391 25.47 37.15 4.73
CA SER A 391 25.27 38.47 4.13
C SER A 391 24.19 39.32 4.80
N PHE A 392 23.53 38.73 5.81
CA PHE A 392 22.60 39.46 6.67
C PHE A 392 23.38 40.04 7.85
N ALA A 393 23.41 41.38 7.96
CA ALA A 393 23.85 42.04 9.15
C ALA A 393 23.00 41.53 10.34
N VAL A 394 23.57 40.65 11.13
CA VAL A 394 22.94 40.26 12.40
C VAL A 394 22.98 41.53 13.25
N PRO A 395 21.82 42.06 13.70
CA PRO A 395 21.83 43.20 14.58
C PRO A 395 22.71 42.85 15.79
N SER A 396 23.72 43.65 16.07
CA SER A 396 24.55 43.49 17.24
C SER A 396 23.64 43.53 18.46
N LEU A 397 23.69 42.50 19.29
CA LEU A 397 23.03 42.53 20.59
C LEU A 397 23.50 43.80 21.31
N PRO A 398 22.61 44.59 21.93
CA PRO A 398 23.02 45.75 22.70
C PRO A 398 24.06 45.30 23.73
N SER A 399 25.29 45.81 23.61
CA SER A 399 26.41 45.48 24.48
C SER A 399 26.31 46.10 25.87
N GLU A 400 25.18 46.67 26.22
CA GLU A 400 24.89 47.24 27.53
C GLU A 400 23.67 46.55 28.18
N ILE A 401 23.86 45.32 28.65
CA ILE A 401 23.21 44.96 29.90
C ILE A 401 24.13 45.56 30.96
N THR A 402 23.90 46.85 31.28
CA THR A 402 24.43 47.48 32.46
C THR A 402 24.10 46.58 33.64
N THR A 403 25.12 45.96 34.22
CA THR A 403 25.01 45.27 35.50
C THR A 403 24.50 46.31 36.50
N ILE A 404 23.21 46.19 36.84
CA ILE A 404 22.66 46.94 37.97
C ILE A 404 23.41 46.40 39.19
N ASN A 405 24.42 47.17 39.61
CA ASN A 405 25.08 46.98 40.88
C ASN A 405 24.07 47.17 41.99
N VAL A 406 23.53 46.08 42.50
CA VAL A 406 22.77 46.01 43.74
C VAL A 406 23.78 45.93 44.90
N SER A 407 24.62 46.95 45.02
CA SER A 407 25.39 47.18 46.26
C SER A 407 25.53 48.70 46.44
N ASP A 408 24.52 49.32 46.98
CA ASP A 408 24.66 50.40 47.93
C ASP A 408 23.28 50.99 48.28
N LYS A 409 22.70 50.54 49.33
CA LYS A 409 21.87 51.33 50.26
C LYS A 409 21.57 50.51 51.53
N GLY A 410 22.64 50.22 52.23
CA GLY A 410 22.53 49.96 53.64
C GLY A 410 23.19 51.17 54.33
N GLY A 411 22.41 52.06 54.81
CA GLY A 411 22.91 53.22 55.55
C GLY A 411 21.81 54.17 55.96
N ASP A 412 21.38 53.97 57.17
CA ASP A 412 21.03 55.03 58.11
C ASP A 412 19.65 55.72 58.01
N ARG A 413 18.87 55.45 59.05
CA ARG A 413 18.06 56.36 59.91
C ARG A 413 16.79 55.52 60.33
N GLY A 414 16.73 55.38 61.64
CA GLY A 414 16.27 56.08 62.76
C GLY A 414 15.33 55.29 63.54
#